data_9f02ceb58838c299be119ecac9017bfb
#
_entry.id   9f02ceb58838c299be119ecac9017bfb
#
_cell.length_a   1.000
_cell.length_b   1.000
_cell.length_c   1.000
_cell.angle_alpha   90.00
_cell.angle_beta   90.00
_cell.angle_gamma   90.00
#
_symmetry.space_group_name_H-M   'P 1'
#
loop_
_entity.id
_entity.type
_entity.pdbx_description
1 polymer ?
#
loop_
_entity_poly.entity_id
_entity_poly.type
_entity_poly.pdbx_seq_one_letter_code
_entity_poly.pdbx_strand_id
1 'polypeptide(L)'
;MRSIRSRLRPILATGAVVGAAVLCVPAALGLAGVIDWADVATLTLLGLLCAAVGALGLGVLLLSRRMGALSKSVTTAMDAHSRRVAETLGQDRLENVRALEGVHERFAHLQEHTLPRMNREIRNAVTVQGRNDYEQQVAWTELREHLDTATFMPPLRGWAASPDVLRVLVRHIDRLRPKLVVECGSGASSVWIGYALRRAGGGRLVAIEHDARYAELSRELVAAHGLDDIVEVRHAPLVETESTAVTVDGQERTTADRWYDTSAFTDLEDIGLVFVDGPPKATGLQARYPAVPVLLPRCTEDAVIVLDDAARADERGLGDRWLDEYPELHRTEEAAEKGAHVFGRKGV
;
A
#
# COMPACT_ATOMS: atom_id res chain seq x y z
N MET A 1 6.10 24.70 26.55
CA MET A 1 5.07 23.72 26.12
C MET A 1 3.60 24.19 26.27
N ARG A 2 3.25 25.19 27.10
CA ARG A 2 1.85 25.69 27.24
C ARG A 2 1.33 26.50 26.04
N SER A 3 2.18 27.19 25.28
CA SER A 3 1.77 28.10 24.18
C SER A 3 1.35 27.38 22.88
N ILE A 4 1.79 26.14 22.65
CA ILE A 4 1.45 25.39 21.44
C ILE A 4 0.04 24.79 21.55
N ARG A 5 -0.35 24.33 22.73
CA ARG A 5 -1.70 23.78 22.98
C ARG A 5 -2.83 24.82 22.84
N SER A 6 -2.56 26.09 23.18
CA SER A 6 -3.57 27.15 23.08
C SER A 6 -3.83 27.62 21.63
N ARG A 7 -2.86 27.48 20.74
CA ARG A 7 -2.99 27.88 19.32
C ARG A 7 -3.52 26.74 18.42
N LEU A 8 -3.36 25.48 18.85
CA LEU A 8 -3.89 24.32 18.12
C LEU A 8 -5.41 24.09 18.39
N ARG A 9 -5.92 24.51 19.55
CA ARG A 9 -7.33 24.35 19.91
C ARG A 9 -8.30 25.01 18.89
N PRO A 10 -8.13 26.26 18.42
CA PRO A 10 -9.06 26.85 17.46
C PRO A 10 -8.95 26.16 16.08
N ILE A 11 -7.76 25.74 15.66
CA ILE A 11 -7.57 25.07 14.35
C ILE A 11 -8.23 23.67 14.38
N LEU A 12 -8.09 22.92 15.47
CA LEU A 12 -8.75 21.64 15.65
C LEU A 12 -10.26 21.77 15.77
N ALA A 13 -10.74 22.84 16.44
CA ALA A 13 -12.16 23.12 16.54
C ALA A 13 -12.76 23.50 15.18
N THR A 14 -12.08 24.34 14.39
CA THR A 14 -12.52 24.70 13.05
C THR A 14 -12.49 23.48 12.12
N GLY A 15 -11.45 22.64 12.18
CA GLY A 15 -11.36 21.39 11.42
C GLY A 15 -12.49 20.41 11.77
N ALA A 16 -12.83 20.28 13.05
CA ALA A 16 -13.95 19.45 13.52
C ALA A 16 -15.31 19.98 13.03
N VAL A 17 -15.52 21.31 13.04
CA VAL A 17 -16.75 21.95 12.52
C VAL A 17 -16.88 21.77 11.02
N VAL A 18 -15.80 22.00 10.26
CA VAL A 18 -15.80 21.77 8.81
C VAL A 18 -16.01 20.30 8.48
N GLY A 19 -15.35 19.38 9.19
CA GLY A 19 -15.55 17.95 9.02
C GLY A 19 -16.97 17.51 9.30
N ALA A 20 -17.56 18.02 10.37
CA ALA A 20 -18.97 17.75 10.71
C ALA A 20 -19.92 18.32 9.63
N ALA A 21 -19.67 19.52 9.13
CA ALA A 21 -20.49 20.13 8.07
C ALA A 21 -20.40 19.32 6.76
N VAL A 22 -19.21 18.88 6.36
CA VAL A 22 -19.00 18.04 5.16
C VAL A 22 -19.75 16.72 5.23
N LEU A 23 -19.91 16.14 6.43
CA LEU A 23 -20.65 14.90 6.62
C LEU A 23 -22.15 15.13 6.83
N CYS A 24 -22.53 16.09 7.67
CA CYS A 24 -23.91 16.28 8.09
C CYS A 24 -24.78 17.02 7.05
N VAL A 25 -24.20 17.97 6.28
CA VAL A 25 -25.01 18.75 5.32
C VAL A 25 -25.48 17.89 4.15
N PRO A 26 -24.62 17.12 3.46
CA PRO A 26 -25.10 16.21 2.41
C PRO A 26 -26.07 15.14 2.94
N ALA A 27 -25.76 14.56 4.11
CA ALA A 27 -26.63 13.57 4.74
C ALA A 27 -28.02 14.15 5.07
N ALA A 28 -28.08 15.37 5.60
CA ALA A 28 -29.35 16.05 5.88
C ALA A 28 -30.16 16.34 4.60
N LEU A 29 -29.50 16.76 3.51
CA LEU A 29 -30.13 17.00 2.21
C LEU A 29 -30.64 15.68 1.59
N GLY A 30 -29.90 14.57 1.75
CA GLY A 30 -30.34 13.25 1.33
C GLY A 30 -31.55 12.76 2.11
N LEU A 31 -31.55 12.92 3.45
CA LEU A 31 -32.69 12.56 4.32
C LEU A 31 -33.91 13.43 4.03
N ALA A 32 -33.71 14.68 3.63
CA ALA A 32 -34.79 15.59 3.24
C ALA A 32 -35.31 15.32 1.81
N GLY A 33 -34.74 14.37 1.08
CA GLY A 33 -35.16 14.04 -0.29
C GLY A 33 -34.81 15.10 -1.33
N VAL A 34 -33.89 16.00 -1.01
CA VAL A 34 -33.47 17.11 -1.90
C VAL A 34 -32.46 16.65 -2.94
N ILE A 35 -31.63 15.67 -2.58
CA ILE A 35 -30.60 15.07 -3.46
C ILE A 35 -30.65 13.55 -3.33
N ASP A 36 -30.22 12.83 -4.37
CA ASP A 36 -30.15 11.37 -4.37
C ASP A 36 -28.97 10.89 -3.50
N TRP A 37 -29.08 9.67 -2.95
CA TRP A 37 -28.03 9.07 -2.11
C TRP A 37 -26.69 8.89 -2.84
N ALA A 38 -26.72 8.75 -4.16
CA ALA A 38 -25.51 8.75 -5.00
C ALA A 38 -24.81 10.13 -4.97
N ASP A 39 -25.59 11.21 -5.02
CA ASP A 39 -25.08 12.58 -4.92
C ASP A 39 -24.56 12.88 -3.50
N VAL A 40 -25.25 12.37 -2.46
CA VAL A 40 -24.77 12.44 -1.05
C VAL A 40 -23.37 11.84 -0.93
N ALA A 41 -23.19 10.62 -1.45
CA ALA A 41 -21.91 9.93 -1.42
C ALA A 41 -20.81 10.71 -2.17
N THR A 42 -21.16 11.22 -3.36
CA THR A 42 -20.24 11.98 -4.21
C THR A 42 -19.81 13.30 -3.56
N LEU A 43 -20.78 14.05 -3.02
CA LEU A 43 -20.50 15.33 -2.34
C LEU A 43 -19.69 15.13 -1.06
N THR A 44 -19.98 14.06 -0.31
CA THR A 44 -19.25 13.73 0.91
C THR A 44 -17.79 13.34 0.58
N LEU A 45 -17.60 12.51 -0.43
CA LEU A 45 -16.27 12.09 -0.89
C LEU A 45 -15.46 13.27 -1.42
N LEU A 46 -16.09 14.14 -2.24
CA LEU A 46 -15.47 15.35 -2.76
C LEU A 46 -15.09 16.32 -1.63
N GLY A 47 -15.99 16.50 -0.66
CA GLY A 47 -15.73 17.34 0.50
C GLY A 47 -14.59 16.81 1.38
N LEU A 48 -14.51 15.50 1.60
CA LEU A 48 -13.41 14.84 2.31
C LEU A 48 -12.08 14.99 1.55
N LEU A 49 -12.11 14.85 0.22
CA LEU A 49 -10.94 15.04 -0.63
C LEU A 49 -10.43 16.49 -0.58
N CYS A 50 -11.34 17.47 -0.68
CA CYS A 50 -11.01 18.89 -0.55
C CYS A 50 -10.45 19.22 0.84
N ALA A 51 -11.02 18.65 1.90
CA ALA A 51 -10.51 18.82 3.26
C ALA A 51 -9.11 18.21 3.44
N ALA A 52 -8.86 17.04 2.86
CA ALA A 52 -7.54 16.38 2.89
C ALA A 52 -6.48 17.19 2.13
N VAL A 53 -6.81 17.68 0.92
CA VAL A 53 -5.93 18.54 0.12
C VAL A 53 -5.68 19.88 0.85
N GLY A 54 -6.71 20.47 1.44
CA GLY A 54 -6.60 21.70 2.23
C GLY A 54 -5.71 21.52 3.47
N ALA A 55 -5.86 20.39 4.18
CA ALA A 55 -5.02 20.05 5.33
C ALA A 55 -3.55 19.82 4.93
N LEU A 56 -3.30 19.16 3.80
CA LEU A 56 -1.96 18.98 3.23
C LEU A 56 -1.34 20.33 2.84
N GLY A 57 -2.09 21.17 2.13
CA GLY A 57 -1.65 22.52 1.75
C GLY A 57 -1.33 23.40 2.96
N LEU A 58 -2.19 23.35 4.00
CA LEU A 58 -1.94 24.05 5.26
C LEU A 58 -0.69 23.50 5.99
N GLY A 59 -0.51 22.18 5.97
CA GLY A 59 0.68 21.52 6.53
C GLY A 59 1.97 22.00 5.85
N VAL A 60 1.99 22.02 4.52
CA VAL A 60 3.13 22.51 3.72
C VAL A 60 3.38 24.00 3.99
N LEU A 61 2.32 24.83 4.04
CA LEU A 61 2.42 26.25 4.37
C LEU A 61 2.97 26.52 5.79
N LEU A 62 2.54 25.71 6.77
CA LEU A 62 3.05 25.81 8.14
C LEU A 62 4.50 25.33 8.25
N LEU A 63 4.88 24.31 7.48
CA LEU A 63 6.25 23.78 7.44
C LEU A 63 7.21 24.82 6.80
N SER A 64 6.81 25.40 5.65
CA SER A 64 7.60 26.44 4.96
C SER A 64 7.78 27.69 5.80
N ARG A 65 6.73 28.12 6.53
CA ARG A 65 6.83 29.24 7.49
C ARG A 65 7.76 28.92 8.68
N ARG A 66 7.72 27.70 9.21
CA ARG A 66 8.67 27.26 10.27
C ARG A 66 10.10 27.21 9.78
N MET A 67 10.34 26.70 8.56
CA MET A 67 11.68 26.70 7.96
C MET A 67 12.22 28.11 7.75
N GLY A 68 11.39 29.03 7.25
CA GLY A 68 11.77 30.44 7.09
C GLY A 68 12.07 31.16 8.43
N ALA A 69 11.33 30.84 9.48
CA ALA A 69 11.59 31.37 10.84
C ALA A 69 12.88 30.76 11.45
N LEU A 70 13.15 29.46 11.21
CA LEU A 70 14.39 28.79 11.64
C LEU A 70 15.60 29.41 10.91
N SER A 71 15.52 29.61 9.60
CA SER A 71 16.57 30.25 8.81
C SER A 71 16.89 31.65 9.34
N LYS A 72 15.86 32.49 9.57
CA LYS A 72 16.05 33.82 10.15
C LYS A 72 16.69 33.78 11.55
N SER A 73 16.23 32.87 12.42
CA SER A 73 16.80 32.76 13.78
C SER A 73 18.26 32.29 13.79
N VAL A 74 18.61 31.36 12.87
CA VAL A 74 19.97 30.87 12.69
C VAL A 74 20.88 31.97 12.17
N THR A 75 20.44 32.75 11.17
CA THR A 75 21.23 33.90 10.65
C THR A 75 21.46 34.97 11.73
N THR A 76 20.39 35.32 12.46
CA THR A 76 20.50 36.34 13.55
C THR A 76 21.40 35.84 14.70
N ALA A 77 21.32 34.56 15.02
CA ALA A 77 22.20 33.96 16.06
C ALA A 77 23.67 33.91 15.60
N MET A 78 23.92 33.65 14.32
CA MET A 78 25.28 33.67 13.74
C MET A 78 25.87 35.07 13.74
N ASP A 79 25.10 36.10 13.38
CA ASP A 79 25.54 37.50 13.40
C ASP A 79 25.87 37.97 14.84
N ALA A 80 25.03 37.59 15.80
CA ALA A 80 25.29 37.91 17.22
C ALA A 80 26.53 37.19 17.77
N HIS A 81 26.78 35.95 17.33
CA HIS A 81 27.94 35.17 17.70
C HIS A 81 29.24 35.74 17.09
N SER A 82 29.20 36.10 15.81
CA SER A 82 30.32 36.75 15.12
C SER A 82 30.74 38.08 15.77
N ARG A 83 29.76 38.89 16.23
CA ARG A 83 30.03 40.14 16.92
C ARG A 83 30.68 39.91 18.29
N ARG A 84 30.20 38.96 19.10
CA ARG A 84 30.78 38.63 20.40
C ARG A 84 32.18 38.06 20.29
N VAL A 85 32.42 37.23 19.27
CA VAL A 85 33.76 36.68 19.00
C VAL A 85 34.71 37.77 18.55
N ALA A 86 34.26 38.73 17.73
CA ALA A 86 35.08 39.86 17.33
C ALA A 86 35.48 40.80 18.53
N GLU A 87 34.63 40.90 19.53
CA GLU A 87 34.86 41.72 20.73
C GLU A 87 35.82 41.07 21.76
N THR A 88 35.88 39.72 21.81
CA THR A 88 36.68 38.98 22.79
C THR A 88 38.10 38.63 22.33
N LEU A 89 38.42 38.83 21.05
CA LEU A 89 39.62 38.24 20.47
C LEU A 89 40.70 39.23 20.09
N GLY A 90 41.59 39.48 21.02
CA GLY A 90 42.90 40.13 20.78
C GLY A 90 43.99 39.16 20.29
N GLN A 91 43.96 37.89 20.61
CA GLN A 91 45.08 36.96 20.37
C GLN A 91 44.76 35.64 19.67
N ASP A 92 43.50 35.14 19.59
CA ASP A 92 43.17 33.86 18.94
C ASP A 92 42.45 34.04 17.56
N ARG A 93 42.70 35.14 16.88
CA ARG A 93 41.96 35.55 15.66
C ARG A 93 42.03 34.54 14.52
N LEU A 94 43.15 33.89 14.31
CA LEU A 94 43.35 33.07 13.09
C LEU A 94 42.64 31.69 13.14
N GLU A 95 42.61 31.03 14.29
CA GLU A 95 41.93 29.75 14.44
C GLU A 95 40.40 29.90 14.46
N ASN A 96 39.92 30.96 15.11
CA ASN A 96 38.48 31.22 15.18
C ASN A 96 37.89 31.69 13.83
N VAL A 97 38.65 32.44 13.01
CA VAL A 97 38.24 32.82 11.65
C VAL A 97 38.12 31.60 10.76
N ARG A 98 39.08 30.66 10.81
CA ARG A 98 38.99 29.40 10.04
C ARG A 98 37.84 28.51 10.47
N ALA A 99 37.53 28.47 11.76
CA ALA A 99 36.36 27.73 12.26
C ALA A 99 35.04 28.35 11.79
N LEU A 100 34.95 29.70 11.77
CA LEU A 100 33.81 30.44 11.24
C LEU A 100 33.65 30.29 9.72
N GLU A 101 34.74 30.33 8.97
CA GLU A 101 34.74 30.04 7.52
C GLU A 101 34.23 28.63 7.27
N GLY A 102 34.67 27.61 8.02
CA GLY A 102 34.19 26.25 7.90
C GLY A 102 32.68 26.08 8.23
N VAL A 103 32.17 26.89 9.20
CA VAL A 103 30.73 26.92 9.50
C VAL A 103 29.96 27.63 8.38
N HIS A 104 30.51 28.72 7.85
CA HIS A 104 29.90 29.46 6.75
C HIS A 104 29.85 28.61 5.46
N GLU A 105 30.90 27.90 5.14
CA GLU A 105 30.94 26.97 4.00
C GLU A 105 29.89 25.82 4.16
N ARG A 106 29.78 25.25 5.37
CA ARG A 106 28.76 24.21 5.62
C ARG A 106 27.35 24.77 5.54
N PHE A 107 27.12 26.00 5.95
CA PHE A 107 25.84 26.65 5.89
C PHE A 107 25.48 27.02 4.44
N ALA A 108 26.42 27.54 3.67
CA ALA A 108 26.27 27.75 2.24
C ALA A 108 25.98 26.44 1.50
N HIS A 109 26.71 25.38 1.82
CA HIS A 109 26.45 24.04 1.27
C HIS A 109 25.04 23.51 1.61
N LEU A 110 24.57 23.75 2.82
CA LEU A 110 23.19 23.40 3.23
C LEU A 110 22.15 24.17 2.42
N GLN A 111 22.34 25.48 2.26
CA GLN A 111 21.40 26.33 1.51
C GLN A 111 21.44 26.07 0.00
N GLU A 112 22.63 25.91 -0.58
CA GLU A 112 22.78 25.81 -2.04
C GLU A 112 22.55 24.40 -2.58
N HIS A 113 22.82 23.37 -1.78
CA HIS A 113 22.79 21.99 -2.25
C HIS A 113 21.77 21.11 -1.52
N THR A 114 21.76 21.12 -0.19
CA THR A 114 20.96 20.18 0.58
C THR A 114 19.46 20.53 0.57
N LEU A 115 19.12 21.79 0.86
CA LEU A 115 17.72 22.22 0.90
C LEU A 115 17.02 22.18 -0.47
N PRO A 116 17.65 22.61 -1.59
CA PRO A 116 17.04 22.47 -2.91
C PRO A 116 16.88 21.00 -3.34
N ARG A 117 17.81 20.13 -2.93
CA ARG A 117 17.71 18.69 -3.19
C ARG A 117 16.53 18.09 -2.43
N MET A 118 16.43 18.33 -1.12
CA MET A 118 15.30 17.86 -0.31
C MET A 118 13.96 18.35 -0.83
N ASN A 119 13.87 19.63 -1.22
CA ASN A 119 12.64 20.18 -1.80
C ASN A 119 12.24 19.50 -3.12
N ARG A 120 13.21 19.15 -3.95
CA ARG A 120 12.94 18.39 -5.18
C ARG A 120 12.48 16.98 -4.87
N GLU A 121 13.12 16.30 -3.94
CA GLU A 121 12.75 14.95 -3.50
C GLU A 121 11.32 14.92 -2.92
N ILE A 122 10.99 15.89 -2.05
CA ILE A 122 9.63 16.04 -1.50
C ILE A 122 8.60 16.30 -2.60
N ARG A 123 8.87 17.22 -3.52
CA ARG A 123 7.94 17.51 -4.63
C ARG A 123 7.72 16.30 -5.51
N ASN A 124 8.79 15.57 -5.83
CA ASN A 124 8.69 14.35 -6.61
C ASN A 124 7.88 13.29 -5.88
N ALA A 125 8.14 13.08 -4.57
CA ALA A 125 7.38 12.13 -3.77
C ALA A 125 5.89 12.49 -3.71
N VAL A 126 5.54 13.76 -3.51
CA VAL A 126 4.14 14.24 -3.50
C VAL A 126 3.49 14.05 -4.88
N THR A 127 4.22 14.30 -5.97
CA THR A 127 3.69 14.11 -7.33
C THR A 127 3.44 12.64 -7.61
N VAL A 128 4.37 11.76 -7.25
CA VAL A 128 4.22 10.30 -7.40
C VAL A 128 3.04 9.79 -6.56
N GLN A 129 2.96 10.23 -5.29
CA GLN A 129 1.86 9.84 -4.42
C GLN A 129 0.49 10.32 -4.96
N GLY A 130 0.41 11.56 -5.43
CA GLY A 130 -0.84 12.09 -6.02
C GLY A 130 -1.29 11.32 -7.27
N ARG A 131 -0.34 10.89 -8.10
CA ARG A 131 -0.63 10.02 -9.25
C ARG A 131 -1.14 8.65 -8.78
N ASN A 132 -0.45 8.03 -7.83
CA ASN A 132 -0.87 6.74 -7.28
C ASN A 132 -2.28 6.82 -6.69
N ASP A 133 -2.56 7.86 -5.90
CA ASP A 133 -3.89 8.04 -5.30
C ASP A 133 -4.99 8.19 -6.36
N TYR A 134 -4.71 8.93 -7.45
CA TYR A 134 -5.64 9.02 -8.57
C TYR A 134 -5.88 7.67 -9.26
N GLU A 135 -4.82 6.91 -9.56
CA GLU A 135 -4.94 5.58 -10.19
C GLU A 135 -5.71 4.60 -9.30
N GLN A 136 -5.48 4.63 -7.98
CA GLN A 136 -6.24 3.81 -7.03
C GLN A 136 -7.73 4.18 -7.02
N GLN A 137 -8.04 5.48 -7.10
CA GLN A 137 -9.44 5.93 -7.16
C GLN A 137 -10.11 5.52 -8.46
N VAL A 138 -9.41 5.61 -9.60
CA VAL A 138 -9.91 5.12 -10.90
C VAL A 138 -10.18 3.62 -10.83
N ALA A 139 -9.20 2.84 -10.36
CA ALA A 139 -9.35 1.39 -10.24
C ALA A 139 -10.52 0.99 -9.31
N TRP A 140 -10.68 1.69 -8.18
CA TRP A 140 -11.79 1.48 -7.26
C TRP A 140 -13.15 1.76 -7.94
N THR A 141 -13.25 2.84 -8.70
CA THR A 141 -14.49 3.21 -9.40
C THR A 141 -14.82 2.17 -10.46
N GLU A 142 -13.84 1.80 -11.30
CA GLU A 142 -13.99 0.76 -12.32
C GLU A 142 -14.44 -0.58 -11.72
N LEU A 143 -13.83 -1.02 -10.63
CA LEU A 143 -14.20 -2.25 -9.94
C LEU A 143 -15.64 -2.21 -9.44
N ARG A 144 -16.07 -1.11 -8.82
CA ARG A 144 -17.42 -0.97 -8.31
C ARG A 144 -18.48 -0.98 -9.39
N GLU A 145 -18.23 -0.24 -10.46
CA GLU A 145 -19.14 -0.20 -11.61
C GLU A 145 -19.22 -1.56 -12.33
N HIS A 146 -18.07 -2.23 -12.43
CA HIS A 146 -17.99 -3.51 -13.11
C HIS A 146 -18.65 -4.65 -12.34
N LEU A 147 -18.47 -4.72 -11.02
CA LEU A 147 -18.84 -5.89 -10.20
C LEU A 147 -20.24 -5.82 -9.59
N ASP A 148 -20.95 -4.70 -9.71
CA ASP A 148 -22.26 -4.49 -9.06
C ASP A 148 -22.23 -4.87 -7.56
N THR A 149 -21.30 -4.27 -6.83
CA THR A 149 -21.00 -4.60 -5.44
C THR A 149 -22.01 -3.98 -4.47
N ALA A 150 -22.05 -4.50 -3.23
CA ALA A 150 -22.77 -3.86 -2.14
C ALA A 150 -22.32 -2.41 -1.94
N THR A 151 -23.19 -1.60 -1.33
CA THR A 151 -22.92 -0.17 -1.08
C THR A 151 -21.67 0.04 -0.23
N PHE A 152 -21.51 -0.78 0.80
CA PHE A 152 -20.37 -0.72 1.72
C PHE A 152 -19.45 -1.91 1.45
N MET A 153 -18.34 -1.65 0.79
CA MET A 153 -17.30 -2.64 0.54
C MET A 153 -16.16 -2.50 1.56
N PRO A 154 -15.48 -3.60 1.88
CA PRO A 154 -14.33 -3.53 2.78
C PRO A 154 -13.24 -2.62 2.21
N PRO A 155 -12.55 -1.84 3.07
CA PRO A 155 -11.50 -0.93 2.65
C PRO A 155 -10.32 -1.71 2.06
N LEU A 156 -9.69 -1.11 1.06
CA LEU A 156 -8.50 -1.63 0.38
C LEU A 156 -7.29 -0.78 0.72
N ARG A 157 -6.09 -1.21 0.29
CA ARG A 157 -4.78 -0.62 0.60
C ARG A 157 -4.30 -0.93 2.03
N GLY A 158 -3.10 -0.51 2.35
CA GLY A 158 -2.46 -0.87 3.61
C GLY A 158 -2.06 -2.35 3.63
N TRP A 159 -2.64 -3.12 4.54
CA TRP A 159 -2.45 -4.57 4.61
C TRP A 159 -3.29 -5.31 3.56
N ALA A 160 -4.41 -4.76 3.15
CA ALA A 160 -5.23 -5.33 2.09
C ALA A 160 -4.63 -5.05 0.71
N ALA A 161 -5.01 -5.87 -0.26
CA ALA A 161 -4.70 -5.66 -1.66
C ALA A 161 -5.11 -4.25 -2.12
N SER A 162 -4.38 -3.69 -3.08
CA SER A 162 -4.73 -2.39 -3.65
C SER A 162 -5.81 -2.52 -4.74
N PRO A 163 -6.61 -1.47 -5.00
CA PRO A 163 -7.61 -1.49 -6.06
C PRO A 163 -7.07 -1.88 -7.42
N ASP A 164 -5.88 -1.45 -7.78
CA ASP A 164 -5.27 -1.74 -9.07
C ASP A 164 -4.87 -3.22 -9.23
N VAL A 165 -4.33 -3.88 -8.20
CA VAL A 165 -4.07 -5.33 -8.26
C VAL A 165 -5.37 -6.14 -8.31
N LEU A 166 -6.42 -5.70 -7.61
CA LEU A 166 -7.74 -6.32 -7.73
C LEU A 166 -8.31 -6.18 -9.14
N ARG A 167 -8.10 -5.03 -9.81
CA ARG A 167 -8.45 -4.84 -11.22
C ARG A 167 -7.74 -5.83 -12.14
N VAL A 168 -6.46 -6.15 -11.86
CA VAL A 168 -5.73 -7.22 -12.57
C VAL A 168 -6.42 -8.57 -12.37
N LEU A 169 -6.73 -8.94 -11.13
CA LEU A 169 -7.40 -10.20 -10.80
C LEU A 169 -8.75 -10.31 -11.48
N VAL A 170 -9.59 -9.27 -11.41
CA VAL A 170 -10.93 -9.25 -12.02
C VAL A 170 -10.84 -9.42 -13.53
N ARG A 171 -9.91 -8.75 -14.22
CA ARG A 171 -9.68 -8.94 -15.67
C ARG A 171 -9.32 -10.39 -16.01
N HIS A 172 -8.51 -11.05 -15.19
CA HIS A 172 -8.19 -12.46 -15.38
C HIS A 172 -9.38 -13.37 -15.10
N ILE A 173 -10.18 -13.10 -14.07
CA ILE A 173 -11.40 -13.86 -13.76
C ILE A 173 -12.41 -13.74 -14.92
N ASP A 174 -12.64 -12.56 -15.45
CA ASP A 174 -13.56 -12.35 -16.59
C ASP A 174 -13.10 -13.09 -17.85
N ARG A 175 -11.79 -13.11 -18.11
CA ARG A 175 -11.20 -13.78 -19.27
C ARG A 175 -11.22 -15.29 -19.14
N LEU A 176 -10.74 -15.81 -18.00
CA LEU A 176 -10.52 -17.25 -17.80
C LEU A 176 -11.77 -17.96 -17.33
N ARG A 177 -12.68 -17.26 -16.62
CA ARG A 177 -13.83 -17.84 -15.93
C ARG A 177 -13.44 -19.08 -15.12
N PRO A 178 -12.47 -18.95 -14.19
CA PRO A 178 -11.90 -20.08 -13.49
C PRO A 178 -12.95 -20.78 -12.63
N LYS A 179 -12.95 -22.11 -12.63
CA LYS A 179 -13.81 -22.89 -11.74
C LYS A 179 -13.34 -22.80 -10.29
N LEU A 180 -12.03 -22.68 -10.10
CA LEU A 180 -11.39 -22.56 -8.80
C LEU A 180 -10.35 -21.45 -8.83
N VAL A 181 -10.47 -20.55 -7.86
CA VAL A 181 -9.45 -19.55 -7.50
C VAL A 181 -8.88 -19.93 -6.14
N VAL A 182 -7.57 -19.83 -5.96
CA VAL A 182 -6.90 -20.01 -4.68
C VAL A 182 -6.23 -18.70 -4.30
N GLU A 183 -6.47 -18.24 -3.08
CA GLU A 183 -5.83 -17.05 -2.51
C GLU A 183 -4.96 -17.48 -1.33
N CYS A 184 -3.66 -17.15 -1.39
CA CYS A 184 -2.76 -17.23 -0.25
C CYS A 184 -2.86 -15.92 0.55
N GLY A 185 -3.57 -15.95 1.63
CA GLY A 185 -4.08 -14.84 2.39
C GLY A 185 -5.60 -14.84 2.43
N SER A 186 -6.21 -13.96 3.21
CA SER A 186 -7.66 -13.75 3.22
C SER A 186 -8.00 -12.32 3.69
N GLY A 187 -9.21 -11.87 3.39
CA GLY A 187 -9.70 -10.60 3.88
C GLY A 187 -10.56 -9.82 2.89
N ALA A 188 -10.27 -8.54 2.73
CA ALA A 188 -10.99 -7.66 1.81
C ALA A 188 -10.95 -8.18 0.36
N SER A 189 -9.79 -8.64 -0.10
CA SER A 189 -9.59 -9.20 -1.46
C SER A 189 -10.51 -10.38 -1.73
N SER A 190 -10.69 -11.27 -0.75
CA SER A 190 -11.57 -12.45 -0.87
C SER A 190 -13.01 -12.06 -1.21
N VAL A 191 -13.53 -10.96 -0.61
CA VAL A 191 -14.86 -10.45 -0.92
C VAL A 191 -14.94 -9.93 -2.36
N TRP A 192 -13.94 -9.15 -2.80
CA TRP A 192 -13.91 -8.62 -4.16
C TRP A 192 -13.80 -9.72 -5.22
N ILE A 193 -12.96 -10.72 -4.97
CA ILE A 193 -12.84 -11.91 -5.83
C ILE A 193 -14.16 -12.68 -5.87
N GLY A 194 -14.84 -12.82 -4.73
CA GLY A 194 -16.16 -13.44 -4.64
C GLY A 194 -17.20 -12.74 -5.52
N TYR A 195 -17.27 -11.41 -5.50
CA TYR A 195 -18.13 -10.64 -6.42
C TYR A 195 -17.74 -10.83 -7.88
N ALA A 196 -16.44 -10.90 -8.18
CA ALA A 196 -15.97 -11.14 -9.55
C ALA A 196 -16.40 -12.51 -10.06
N LEU A 197 -16.26 -13.56 -9.25
CA LEU A 197 -16.70 -14.92 -9.59
C LEU A 197 -18.21 -15.00 -9.77
N ARG A 198 -18.99 -14.37 -8.88
CA ARG A 198 -20.46 -14.26 -9.02
C ARG A 198 -20.84 -13.63 -10.34
N ARG A 199 -20.21 -12.53 -10.71
CA ARG A 199 -20.44 -11.86 -11.99
C ARG A 199 -20.01 -12.70 -13.18
N ALA A 200 -18.91 -13.42 -13.11
CA ALA A 200 -18.44 -14.29 -14.18
C ALA A 200 -19.36 -15.50 -14.45
N GLY A 201 -20.36 -15.70 -13.61
CA GLY A 201 -21.38 -16.75 -13.77
C GLY A 201 -21.02 -18.07 -13.11
N GLY A 202 -20.05 -18.10 -12.22
CA GLY A 202 -19.68 -19.29 -11.44
C GLY A 202 -18.20 -19.36 -11.09
N GLY A 203 -17.83 -20.45 -10.42
CA GLY A 203 -16.53 -20.66 -9.82
C GLY A 203 -16.56 -20.45 -8.31
N ARG A 204 -15.51 -20.90 -7.63
CA ARG A 204 -15.35 -20.73 -6.18
C ARG A 204 -13.96 -20.18 -5.84
N LEU A 205 -13.87 -19.51 -4.72
CA LEU A 205 -12.62 -19.07 -4.11
C LEU A 205 -12.33 -19.92 -2.86
N VAL A 206 -11.11 -20.39 -2.74
CA VAL A 206 -10.56 -20.93 -1.49
C VAL A 206 -9.45 -19.99 -1.03
N ALA A 207 -9.71 -19.24 0.03
CA ALA A 207 -8.78 -18.31 0.65
C ALA A 207 -8.13 -18.98 1.87
N ILE A 208 -6.80 -18.97 1.92
CA ILE A 208 -6.00 -19.66 2.92
C ILE A 208 -5.42 -18.65 3.90
N GLU A 209 -5.77 -18.77 5.19
CA GLU A 209 -5.34 -17.85 6.23
C GLU A 209 -4.59 -18.59 7.34
N HIS A 210 -3.42 -18.06 7.72
CA HIS A 210 -2.58 -18.69 8.74
C HIS A 210 -2.97 -18.35 10.18
N ASP A 211 -3.57 -17.20 10.39
CA ASP A 211 -4.00 -16.72 11.69
C ASP A 211 -5.50 -17.02 11.89
N ALA A 212 -5.80 -17.80 12.96
CA ALA A 212 -7.15 -18.25 13.24
C ALA A 212 -8.14 -17.08 13.45
N ARG A 213 -7.68 -15.96 14.05
CA ARG A 213 -8.50 -14.78 14.29
C ARG A 213 -8.84 -14.08 12.97
N TYR A 214 -7.85 -13.91 12.09
CA TYR A 214 -8.09 -13.29 10.79
C TYR A 214 -8.91 -14.20 9.87
N ALA A 215 -8.75 -15.51 9.96
CA ALA A 215 -9.62 -16.45 9.27
C ALA A 215 -11.09 -16.29 9.66
N GLU A 216 -11.36 -16.13 10.97
CA GLU A 216 -12.73 -15.91 11.44
C GLU A 216 -13.30 -14.55 11.00
N LEU A 217 -12.53 -13.47 11.14
CA LEU A 217 -12.92 -12.15 10.65
C LEU A 217 -13.20 -12.16 9.14
N SER A 218 -12.43 -12.91 8.37
CA SER A 218 -12.65 -13.05 6.92
C SER A 218 -13.93 -13.84 6.62
N ARG A 219 -14.27 -14.88 7.39
CA ARG A 219 -15.55 -15.60 7.27
C ARG A 219 -16.73 -14.69 7.60
N GLU A 220 -16.67 -13.95 8.70
CA GLU A 220 -17.69 -12.98 9.06
C GLU A 220 -17.89 -11.93 7.95
N LEU A 221 -16.80 -11.45 7.36
CA LEU A 221 -16.85 -10.49 6.28
C LEU A 221 -17.49 -11.09 5.01
N VAL A 222 -17.13 -12.31 4.64
CA VAL A 222 -17.70 -13.05 3.52
C VAL A 222 -19.22 -13.27 3.72
N ALA A 223 -19.62 -13.71 4.92
CA ALA A 223 -21.02 -13.91 5.29
C ALA A 223 -21.82 -12.60 5.25
N ALA A 224 -21.26 -11.50 5.74
CA ALA A 224 -21.90 -10.18 5.69
C ALA A 224 -22.20 -9.71 4.25
N HIS A 225 -21.44 -10.21 3.26
CA HIS A 225 -21.66 -9.95 1.85
C HIS A 225 -22.48 -11.04 1.14
N GLY A 226 -22.92 -12.07 1.86
CA GLY A 226 -23.68 -13.20 1.31
C GLY A 226 -22.90 -13.94 0.23
N LEU A 227 -21.61 -14.20 0.47
CA LEU A 227 -20.69 -14.86 -0.48
C LEU A 227 -20.28 -16.27 -0.02
N ASP A 228 -20.91 -16.82 1.04
CA ASP A 228 -20.56 -18.11 1.63
C ASP A 228 -20.70 -19.30 0.65
N ASP A 229 -21.50 -19.14 -0.39
CA ASP A 229 -21.68 -20.12 -1.44
C ASP A 229 -20.54 -20.12 -2.49
N ILE A 230 -19.72 -19.07 -2.51
CA ILE A 230 -18.65 -18.84 -3.49
C ILE A 230 -17.28 -18.84 -2.82
N VAL A 231 -17.16 -18.30 -1.62
CA VAL A 231 -15.89 -18.05 -0.92
C VAL A 231 -15.79 -18.94 0.31
N GLU A 232 -14.82 -19.83 0.31
CA GLU A 232 -14.43 -20.64 1.44
C GLU A 232 -13.15 -20.08 2.07
N VAL A 233 -13.14 -19.76 3.37
CA VAL A 233 -11.94 -19.33 4.10
C VAL A 233 -11.44 -20.50 4.96
N ARG A 234 -10.24 -21.00 4.64
CA ARG A 234 -9.58 -22.09 5.36
C ARG A 234 -8.52 -21.55 6.30
N HIS A 235 -8.58 -21.94 7.54
CA HIS A 235 -7.47 -21.74 8.48
C HIS A 235 -6.39 -22.81 8.25
N ALA A 236 -5.20 -22.37 7.85
CA ALA A 236 -4.03 -23.21 7.65
C ALA A 236 -2.83 -22.58 8.38
N PRO A 237 -2.52 -23.04 9.61
CA PRO A 237 -1.42 -22.48 10.39
C PRO A 237 -0.09 -22.65 9.65
N LEU A 238 0.88 -21.77 9.92
CA LEU A 238 2.22 -21.91 9.36
C LEU A 238 2.95 -23.07 10.04
N VAL A 239 3.36 -24.04 9.24
CA VAL A 239 4.16 -25.19 9.62
C VAL A 239 5.58 -25.05 9.10
N GLU A 240 6.52 -25.79 9.69
CA GLU A 240 7.90 -25.83 9.23
C GLU A 240 8.00 -26.41 7.81
N THR A 241 8.81 -25.76 6.98
CA THR A 241 9.13 -26.17 5.62
C THR A 241 10.64 -26.18 5.40
N GLU A 242 11.11 -26.77 4.33
CA GLU A 242 12.51 -26.71 3.96
C GLU A 242 12.93 -25.26 3.66
N SER A 243 13.96 -24.80 4.34
CA SER A 243 14.62 -23.54 4.04
C SER A 243 15.78 -23.75 3.07
N THR A 244 16.02 -22.77 2.20
CA THR A 244 17.06 -22.82 1.16
C THR A 244 18.00 -21.66 1.31
N ALA A 245 19.31 -21.85 1.12
CA ALA A 245 20.24 -20.75 0.99
C ALA A 245 20.04 -20.05 -0.36
N VAL A 246 19.90 -18.72 -0.32
CA VAL A 246 19.73 -17.86 -1.49
C VAL A 246 20.68 -16.66 -1.39
N THR A 247 21.17 -16.21 -2.51
CA THR A 247 22.03 -15.00 -2.56
C THR A 247 21.17 -13.78 -2.83
N VAL A 248 21.13 -12.82 -1.88
CA VAL A 248 20.45 -11.55 -2.01
C VAL A 248 21.45 -10.42 -1.81
N ASP A 249 21.57 -9.51 -2.77
CA ASP A 249 22.54 -8.39 -2.75
C ASP A 249 23.98 -8.84 -2.46
N GLY A 250 24.39 -9.99 -3.04
CA GLY A 250 25.72 -10.57 -2.86
C GLY A 250 25.99 -11.19 -1.48
N GLN A 251 24.96 -11.31 -0.64
CA GLN A 251 25.02 -11.97 0.66
C GLN A 251 24.20 -13.27 0.66
N GLU A 252 24.79 -14.34 1.21
CA GLU A 252 24.06 -15.58 1.44
C GLU A 252 23.08 -15.39 2.61
N ARG A 253 21.81 -15.71 2.37
CA ARG A 253 20.72 -15.64 3.36
C ARG A 253 19.89 -16.92 3.28
N THR A 254 19.18 -17.22 4.33
CA THR A 254 18.27 -18.37 4.39
C THR A 254 16.84 -17.91 4.13
N THR A 255 16.09 -18.62 3.28
CA THR A 255 14.66 -18.37 3.05
C THR A 255 13.83 -18.66 4.30
N ALA A 256 12.57 -18.21 4.30
CA ALA A 256 11.61 -18.59 5.34
C ALA A 256 11.52 -20.10 5.45
N ASP A 257 11.44 -20.59 6.70
CA ASP A 257 11.33 -21.99 7.07
C ASP A 257 9.89 -22.39 7.43
N ARG A 258 8.93 -21.52 7.14
CA ARG A 258 7.51 -21.72 7.49
C ARG A 258 6.59 -21.29 6.34
N TRP A 259 5.58 -22.12 6.08
CA TRP A 259 4.52 -21.85 5.14
C TRP A 259 3.21 -22.49 5.60
N TYR A 260 2.11 -22.20 4.90
CA TYR A 260 0.81 -22.79 5.20
C TYR A 260 0.87 -24.31 5.24
N ASP A 261 0.12 -24.92 6.17
CA ASP A 261 -0.07 -26.36 6.19
C ASP A 261 -0.63 -26.83 4.84
N THR A 262 0.16 -27.65 4.14
CA THR A 262 -0.15 -28.11 2.79
C THR A 262 -1.38 -29.03 2.74
N SER A 263 -1.82 -29.57 3.88
CA SER A 263 -3.07 -30.33 3.96
C SER A 263 -4.29 -29.54 3.54
N ALA A 264 -4.23 -28.20 3.68
CA ALA A 264 -5.30 -27.29 3.26
C ALA A 264 -5.51 -27.21 1.73
N PHE A 265 -4.58 -27.74 0.95
CA PHE A 265 -4.61 -27.69 -0.52
C PHE A 265 -4.83 -29.06 -1.18
N THR A 266 -4.90 -30.16 -0.41
CA THR A 266 -4.84 -31.52 -0.95
C THR A 266 -6.03 -31.92 -1.84
N ASP A 267 -7.19 -31.33 -1.61
CA ASP A 267 -8.43 -31.53 -2.36
C ASP A 267 -8.64 -30.51 -3.50
N LEU A 268 -7.68 -29.58 -3.69
CA LEU A 268 -7.77 -28.54 -4.70
C LEU A 268 -7.13 -29.04 -6.00
N GLU A 269 -7.91 -29.05 -7.06
CA GLU A 269 -7.49 -29.41 -8.43
C GLU A 269 -8.16 -28.47 -9.42
N ASP A 270 -7.66 -28.44 -10.64
CA ASP A 270 -8.17 -27.56 -11.71
C ASP A 270 -8.17 -26.07 -11.33
N ILE A 271 -7.13 -25.62 -10.64
CA ILE A 271 -6.98 -24.22 -10.23
C ILE A 271 -6.74 -23.35 -11.48
N GLY A 272 -7.64 -22.43 -11.78
CA GLY A 272 -7.48 -21.52 -12.93
C GLY A 272 -6.85 -20.18 -12.59
N LEU A 273 -6.85 -19.77 -11.30
CA LEU A 273 -6.20 -18.55 -10.85
C LEU A 273 -5.65 -18.74 -9.44
N VAL A 274 -4.41 -18.31 -9.21
CA VAL A 274 -3.81 -18.21 -7.88
C VAL A 274 -3.48 -16.76 -7.58
N PHE A 275 -3.91 -16.26 -6.43
CA PHE A 275 -3.49 -14.96 -5.90
C PHE A 275 -2.58 -15.15 -4.70
N VAL A 276 -1.34 -14.67 -4.80
CA VAL A 276 -0.31 -14.83 -3.77
C VAL A 276 -0.09 -13.50 -3.06
N ASP A 277 -0.80 -13.30 -1.95
CA ASP A 277 -0.67 -12.11 -1.07
C ASP A 277 -0.24 -12.47 0.36
N GLY A 278 0.14 -13.71 0.58
CA GLY A 278 0.60 -14.24 1.85
C GLY A 278 1.53 -15.43 1.71
N PRO A 279 2.16 -15.85 2.79
CA PRO A 279 2.11 -15.28 4.14
C PRO A 279 2.81 -13.91 4.25
N PRO A 280 2.67 -13.21 5.40
CA PRO A 280 3.28 -11.90 5.59
C PRO A 280 4.81 -11.94 5.49
N LYS A 281 5.42 -10.86 5.02
CA LYS A 281 6.88 -10.70 4.95
C LYS A 281 7.59 -10.98 6.30
N ALA A 282 6.93 -10.74 7.43
CA ALA A 282 7.45 -11.04 8.76
C ALA A 282 7.74 -12.52 9.00
N THR A 283 7.19 -13.43 8.18
CA THR A 283 7.46 -14.87 8.23
C THR A 283 8.91 -15.19 7.84
N GLY A 284 9.52 -14.38 6.96
CA GLY A 284 10.92 -14.50 6.55
C GLY A 284 11.16 -14.17 5.09
N LEU A 285 12.39 -14.34 4.65
CA LEU A 285 12.83 -14.08 3.27
C LEU A 285 12.14 -15.06 2.32
N GLN A 286 11.61 -14.54 1.19
CA GLN A 286 10.90 -15.34 0.19
C GLN A 286 9.78 -16.23 0.77
N ALA A 287 9.08 -15.74 1.79
CA ALA A 287 8.03 -16.48 2.50
C ALA A 287 6.92 -17.01 1.57
N ARG A 288 6.69 -16.36 0.44
CA ARG A 288 5.67 -16.71 -0.56
C ARG A 288 6.17 -17.75 -1.60
N TYR A 289 7.47 -18.12 -1.54
CA TYR A 289 8.05 -19.03 -2.53
C TYR A 289 7.30 -20.36 -2.69
N PRO A 290 6.83 -21.06 -1.63
CA PRO A 290 6.19 -22.37 -1.80
C PRO A 290 4.88 -22.33 -2.59
N ALA A 291 4.30 -21.16 -2.87
CA ALA A 291 3.05 -21.06 -3.63
C ALA A 291 3.13 -21.73 -5.00
N VAL A 292 4.20 -21.51 -5.76
CA VAL A 292 4.36 -22.16 -7.08
C VAL A 292 4.63 -23.65 -6.98
N PRO A 293 5.64 -24.15 -6.24
CA PRO A 293 5.89 -25.59 -6.14
C PRO A 293 4.70 -26.39 -5.62
N VAL A 294 3.87 -25.81 -4.74
CA VAL A 294 2.71 -26.52 -4.18
C VAL A 294 1.48 -26.44 -5.08
N LEU A 295 1.21 -25.28 -5.71
CA LEU A 295 -0.05 -25.04 -6.42
C LEU A 295 0.06 -25.27 -7.94
N LEU A 296 1.21 -25.00 -8.56
CA LEU A 296 1.37 -25.14 -10.02
C LEU A 296 1.04 -26.57 -10.53
N PRO A 297 1.38 -27.66 -9.82
CA PRO A 297 0.97 -29.00 -10.24
C PRO A 297 -0.53 -29.26 -10.24
N ARG A 298 -1.32 -28.43 -9.53
CA ARG A 298 -2.77 -28.49 -9.38
C ARG A 298 -3.51 -27.50 -10.28
N CYS A 299 -2.76 -26.68 -11.01
CA CYS A 299 -3.29 -25.66 -11.91
C CYS A 299 -3.65 -26.23 -13.27
N THR A 300 -4.69 -25.68 -13.86
CA THR A 300 -5.00 -25.89 -15.29
C THR A 300 -3.86 -25.37 -16.18
N GLU A 301 -3.84 -25.79 -17.45
CA GLU A 301 -2.79 -25.34 -18.38
C GLU A 301 -2.81 -23.83 -18.62
N ASP A 302 -4.00 -23.24 -18.68
CA ASP A 302 -4.26 -21.81 -18.88
C ASP A 302 -4.27 -20.98 -17.59
N ALA A 303 -3.93 -21.60 -16.45
CA ALA A 303 -3.92 -20.94 -15.16
C ALA A 303 -2.98 -19.75 -15.10
N VAL A 304 -3.38 -18.78 -14.29
CA VAL A 304 -2.61 -17.57 -14.02
C VAL A 304 -2.29 -17.48 -12.53
N ILE A 305 -1.05 -17.12 -12.20
CA ILE A 305 -0.60 -16.86 -10.83
C ILE A 305 -0.26 -15.38 -10.72
N VAL A 306 -0.90 -14.67 -9.80
CA VAL A 306 -0.67 -13.25 -9.53
C VAL A 306 0.04 -13.12 -8.19
N LEU A 307 1.25 -12.56 -8.20
CA LEU A 307 2.04 -12.25 -7.02
C LEU A 307 1.91 -10.76 -6.71
N ASP A 308 1.38 -10.42 -5.54
CA ASP A 308 1.31 -9.05 -5.04
C ASP A 308 2.64 -8.59 -4.43
N ASP A 309 2.74 -7.28 -4.17
CA ASP A 309 3.91 -6.63 -3.57
C ASP A 309 5.21 -6.76 -4.40
N ALA A 310 5.13 -7.02 -5.69
CA ALA A 310 6.28 -7.30 -6.56
C ALA A 310 7.26 -6.11 -6.72
N ALA A 311 6.92 -4.92 -6.25
CA ALA A 311 7.87 -3.81 -6.13
C ALA A 311 8.94 -4.03 -5.05
N ARG A 312 8.72 -4.96 -4.10
CA ARG A 312 9.71 -5.33 -3.09
C ARG A 312 10.81 -6.19 -3.71
N ALA A 313 12.05 -5.98 -3.28
CA ALA A 313 13.20 -6.77 -3.79
C ALA A 313 13.06 -8.27 -3.50
N ASP A 314 12.43 -8.61 -2.38
CA ASP A 314 12.21 -9.98 -1.94
C ASP A 314 11.26 -10.74 -2.88
N GLU A 315 10.11 -10.14 -3.19
CA GLU A 315 9.11 -10.72 -4.10
C GLU A 315 9.61 -10.71 -5.56
N ARG A 316 10.44 -9.73 -5.98
CA ARG A 316 11.09 -9.78 -7.30
C ARG A 316 12.04 -10.96 -7.40
N GLY A 317 12.94 -11.12 -6.41
CA GLY A 317 13.89 -12.23 -6.39
C GLY A 317 13.20 -13.59 -6.32
N LEU A 318 12.09 -13.68 -5.61
CA LEU A 318 11.23 -14.85 -5.59
C LEU A 318 10.62 -15.14 -6.97
N GLY A 319 10.13 -14.12 -7.66
CA GLY A 319 9.60 -14.27 -9.02
C GLY A 319 10.66 -14.68 -10.03
N ASP A 320 11.90 -14.19 -9.89
CA ASP A 320 13.03 -14.61 -10.72
C ASP A 320 13.37 -16.09 -10.47
N ARG A 321 13.40 -16.52 -9.19
CA ARG A 321 13.63 -17.91 -8.82
C ARG A 321 12.56 -18.85 -9.39
N TRP A 322 11.28 -18.47 -9.39
CA TRP A 322 10.23 -19.26 -10.04
C TRP A 322 10.48 -19.46 -11.54
N LEU A 323 10.94 -18.42 -12.24
CA LEU A 323 11.26 -18.53 -13.68
C LEU A 323 12.48 -19.42 -13.95
N ASP A 324 13.45 -19.42 -13.05
CA ASP A 324 14.65 -20.26 -13.16
C ASP A 324 14.31 -21.75 -12.90
N GLU A 325 13.46 -22.03 -11.92
CA GLU A 325 13.10 -23.41 -11.52
C GLU A 325 11.96 -23.99 -12.36
N TYR A 326 11.08 -23.12 -12.93
CA TYR A 326 9.93 -23.52 -13.76
C TYR A 326 10.02 -22.82 -15.13
N PRO A 327 10.87 -23.34 -16.06
CA PRO A 327 11.15 -22.68 -17.35
C PRO A 327 9.93 -22.63 -18.27
N GLU A 328 8.88 -23.40 -18.00
CA GLU A 328 7.59 -23.32 -18.68
C GLU A 328 6.79 -22.05 -18.35
N LEU A 329 7.14 -21.35 -17.28
CA LEU A 329 6.48 -20.10 -16.91
C LEU A 329 7.06 -18.91 -17.68
N HIS A 330 6.22 -17.92 -17.90
CA HIS A 330 6.62 -16.57 -18.28
C HIS A 330 6.02 -15.57 -17.29
N ARG A 331 6.63 -14.41 -17.16
CA ARG A 331 6.19 -13.32 -16.29
C ARG A 331 5.80 -12.10 -17.12
N THR A 332 4.69 -11.48 -16.75
CA THR A 332 4.30 -10.13 -17.15
C THR A 332 4.28 -9.25 -15.91
N GLU A 333 4.84 -8.05 -16.00
CA GLU A 333 4.79 -7.07 -14.92
C GLU A 333 3.57 -6.17 -15.12
N GLU A 334 2.71 -6.09 -14.12
CA GLU A 334 1.56 -5.21 -14.12
C GLU A 334 1.86 -3.96 -13.27
N ALA A 335 1.50 -2.80 -13.82
CA ALA A 335 1.63 -1.54 -13.11
C ALA A 335 0.58 -1.49 -11.99
N ALA A 336 1.03 -1.68 -10.75
CA ALA A 336 0.25 -1.56 -9.53
C ALA A 336 1.05 -0.75 -8.49
N GLU A 337 0.36 -0.15 -7.50
CA GLU A 337 0.98 0.68 -6.46
C GLU A 337 2.14 -0.04 -5.76
N LYS A 338 1.93 -1.31 -5.45
CA LYS A 338 2.91 -2.19 -4.80
C LYS A 338 3.66 -3.07 -5.80
N GLY A 339 3.37 -2.94 -7.11
CA GLY A 339 3.80 -3.84 -8.18
C GLY A 339 3.10 -5.18 -8.12
N ALA A 340 2.79 -5.75 -9.27
CA ALA A 340 2.26 -7.10 -9.38
C ALA A 340 2.96 -7.86 -10.51
N HIS A 341 3.30 -9.11 -10.26
CA HIS A 341 3.78 -10.02 -11.28
C HIS A 341 2.70 -11.06 -11.62
N VAL A 342 2.51 -11.26 -12.89
CA VAL A 342 1.56 -12.24 -13.44
C VAL A 342 2.35 -13.33 -14.15
N PHE A 343 2.20 -14.57 -13.69
CA PHE A 343 2.84 -15.73 -14.26
C PHE A 343 1.81 -16.60 -14.97
N GLY A 344 2.17 -17.12 -16.14
CA GLY A 344 1.40 -18.08 -16.91
C GLY A 344 2.31 -19.05 -17.64
N ARG A 345 1.77 -20.17 -18.16
CA ARG A 345 2.57 -21.10 -18.98
C ARG A 345 2.80 -20.51 -20.36
N LYS A 346 3.98 -20.78 -20.94
CA LYS A 346 4.35 -20.35 -22.29
C LYS A 346 3.51 -21.10 -23.33
N GLY A 347 2.95 -20.38 -24.29
CA GLY A 347 2.25 -21.00 -25.43
C GLY A 347 0.76 -21.26 -25.22
N VAL A 348 0.19 -20.79 -24.13
CA VAL A 348 -1.26 -20.87 -23.85
C VAL A 348 -1.93 -19.52 -24.09
#